data_861daac365cc45ed5243f86f330c4059
#
_entry.id   861daac365cc45ed5243f86f330c4059
#
_cell.length_a   1.000
_cell.length_b   1.000
_cell.length_c   1.000
_cell.angle_alpha   90.00
_cell.angle_beta   90.00
_cell.angle_gamma   90.00
#
_symmetry.space_group_name_H-M   'P 1'
#
loop_
_entity.id
_entity.type
_entity.pdbx_description
1 polymer ?
#
loop_
_entity_poly.entity_id
_entity_poly.type
_entity_poly.pdbx_seq_one_letter_code
_entity_poly.pdbx_strand_id
1 'polypeptide(L)'
;MTDFELMGLALEEAAKAAALGEVPVGAVVARHGEVVATAHNTRETEKNALHHAELLAIDAACKALGGWRLWECELFVTLEPCPMCAGGIINSRLRRAVYGAADTKAGCCGSVTDLFALPFNHHPVVEKGLREAEAQQLLQAFFVSLREKRAGRPRWKPPVPENRGK
;
A
#
# COMPACT_ATOMS: atom_id res chain seq x y z
N MET A 1 -12.99 -8.70 -14.65
CA MET A 1 -12.68 -7.25 -14.66
C MET A 1 -11.35 -7.01 -15.31
N THR A 2 -11.18 -5.86 -15.95
CA THR A 2 -9.90 -5.39 -16.49
C THR A 2 -9.03 -4.80 -15.36
N ASP A 3 -7.73 -4.67 -15.63
CA ASP A 3 -6.80 -4.02 -14.69
C ASP A 3 -7.25 -2.59 -14.35
N PHE A 4 -7.77 -1.86 -15.33
CA PHE A 4 -8.26 -0.50 -15.15
C PHE A 4 -9.44 -0.43 -14.16
N GLU A 5 -10.36 -1.39 -14.23
CA GLU A 5 -11.49 -1.51 -13.32
C GLU A 5 -11.04 -1.92 -11.91
N LEU A 6 -10.12 -2.89 -11.81
CA LEU A 6 -9.56 -3.33 -10.52
C LEU A 6 -8.81 -2.20 -9.80
N MET A 7 -8.02 -1.41 -10.53
CA MET A 7 -7.40 -0.21 -9.97
C MET A 7 -8.44 0.85 -9.58
N GLY A 8 -9.57 0.91 -10.28
CA GLY A 8 -10.71 1.76 -9.92
C GLY A 8 -11.24 1.43 -8.52
N LEU A 9 -11.44 0.15 -8.24
CA LEU A 9 -11.84 -0.30 -6.91
C LEU A 9 -10.78 0.00 -5.84
N ALA A 10 -9.50 -0.11 -6.16
CA ALA A 10 -8.43 0.29 -5.24
C ALA A 10 -8.47 1.80 -4.94
N LEU A 11 -8.78 2.64 -5.93
CA LEU A 11 -8.97 4.08 -5.74
C LEU A 11 -10.21 4.40 -4.88
N GLU A 12 -11.29 3.65 -5.02
CA GLU A 12 -12.47 3.76 -4.15
C GLU A 12 -12.12 3.41 -2.69
N GLU A 13 -11.34 2.35 -2.48
CA GLU A 13 -10.81 2.03 -1.15
C GLU A 13 -9.91 3.14 -0.60
N ALA A 14 -9.03 3.72 -1.43
CA ALA A 14 -8.21 4.86 -1.02
C ALA A 14 -9.05 6.07 -0.60
N ALA A 15 -10.16 6.35 -1.29
CA ALA A 15 -11.08 7.40 -0.92
C ALA A 15 -11.76 7.13 0.45
N LYS A 16 -12.08 5.88 0.76
CA LYS A 16 -12.57 5.48 2.10
C LYS A 16 -11.54 5.76 3.19
N ALA A 17 -10.27 5.45 2.95
CA ALA A 17 -9.18 5.78 3.87
C ALA A 17 -9.10 7.30 4.11
N ALA A 18 -9.15 8.11 3.04
CA ALA A 18 -9.15 9.57 3.15
C ALA A 18 -10.32 10.09 4.02
N ALA A 19 -11.51 9.52 3.84
CA ALA A 19 -12.70 9.88 4.64
C ALA A 19 -12.52 9.58 6.14
N LEU A 20 -11.69 8.61 6.49
CA LEU A 20 -11.33 8.27 7.88
C LEU A 20 -10.17 9.13 8.42
N GLY A 21 -9.57 10.00 7.63
CA GLY A 21 -8.37 10.76 7.99
C GLY A 21 -7.07 9.97 7.87
N GLU A 22 -7.10 8.83 7.18
CA GLU A 22 -5.94 7.99 6.86
C GLU A 22 -5.26 8.45 5.57
N VAL A 23 -3.98 8.14 5.42
CA VAL A 23 -3.31 8.29 4.13
C VAL A 23 -4.06 7.46 3.08
N PRO A 24 -4.49 8.07 1.95
CA PRO A 24 -5.40 7.44 1.01
C PRO A 24 -4.70 6.39 0.14
N VAL A 25 -4.56 5.21 0.70
CA VAL A 25 -4.07 4.02 0.00
C VAL A 25 -5.13 2.94 0.06
N GLY A 26 -5.44 2.40 -1.10
CA GLY A 26 -6.37 1.29 -1.26
C GLY A 26 -5.74 0.16 -2.07
N ALA A 27 -6.17 -1.05 -1.80
CA ALA A 27 -5.65 -2.25 -2.44
C ALA A 27 -6.77 -3.25 -2.75
N VAL A 28 -6.58 -3.98 -3.84
CA VAL A 28 -7.45 -5.06 -4.30
C VAL A 28 -6.59 -6.28 -4.61
N VAL A 29 -6.96 -7.44 -4.07
CA VAL A 29 -6.45 -8.72 -4.54
C VAL A 29 -7.49 -9.33 -5.45
N ALA A 30 -7.09 -9.67 -6.68
CA ALA A 30 -7.93 -10.31 -7.66
C ALA A 30 -7.34 -11.66 -8.11
N ARG A 31 -8.20 -12.59 -8.53
CA ARG A 31 -7.84 -13.88 -9.11
C ARG A 31 -8.61 -14.05 -10.41
N HIS A 32 -7.91 -14.20 -11.53
CA HIS A 32 -8.53 -14.33 -12.86
C HIS A 32 -9.53 -13.20 -13.20
N GLY A 33 -9.22 -11.98 -12.80
CA GLY A 33 -10.09 -10.81 -13.01
C GLY A 33 -11.29 -10.70 -12.05
N GLU A 34 -11.41 -11.60 -11.07
CA GLU A 34 -12.44 -11.54 -10.04
C GLU A 34 -11.86 -11.04 -8.72
N VAL A 35 -12.57 -10.15 -8.04
CA VAL A 35 -12.14 -9.60 -6.75
C VAL A 35 -12.23 -10.67 -5.67
N VAL A 36 -11.12 -10.92 -4.99
CA VAL A 36 -11.03 -11.80 -3.82
C VAL A 36 -11.13 -11.01 -2.52
N ALA A 37 -10.43 -9.88 -2.45
CA ALA A 37 -10.39 -9.03 -1.26
C ALA A 37 -10.11 -7.57 -1.65
N THR A 38 -10.65 -6.65 -0.86
CA THR A 38 -10.33 -5.22 -0.92
C THR A 38 -9.96 -4.73 0.46
N ALA A 39 -9.11 -3.73 0.55
CA ALA A 39 -8.75 -3.09 1.81
C ALA A 39 -8.24 -1.65 1.58
N HIS A 40 -8.24 -0.88 2.65
CA HIS A 40 -7.63 0.45 2.68
C HIS A 40 -6.80 0.62 3.95
N ASN A 41 -5.91 1.59 3.94
CA ASN A 41 -5.07 1.91 5.08
C ASN A 41 -5.90 2.29 6.31
N THR A 42 -5.61 1.65 7.45
CA THR A 42 -6.26 1.89 8.75
C THR A 42 -5.24 2.07 9.88
N ARG A 43 -3.99 2.41 9.54
CA ARG A 43 -2.87 2.49 10.48
C ARG A 43 -3.17 3.35 11.71
N GLU A 44 -3.69 4.56 11.51
CA GLU A 44 -4.00 5.50 12.59
C GLU A 44 -5.29 5.12 13.32
N THR A 45 -6.32 4.73 12.57
CA THR A 45 -7.64 4.36 13.10
C THR A 45 -7.54 3.15 14.04
N GLU A 46 -6.79 2.14 13.64
CA GLU A 46 -6.63 0.90 14.41
C GLU A 46 -5.33 0.88 15.23
N LYS A 47 -4.53 1.96 15.17
CA LYS A 47 -3.27 2.10 15.92
C LYS A 47 -2.31 0.92 15.72
N ASN A 48 -2.17 0.50 14.46
CA ASN A 48 -1.35 -0.64 14.10
C ASN A 48 -0.46 -0.31 12.88
N ALA A 49 0.84 -0.35 13.08
CA ALA A 49 1.83 -0.04 12.05
C ALA A 49 1.81 -1.00 10.84
N LEU A 50 1.23 -2.20 11.00
CA LEU A 50 1.13 -3.21 9.95
C LEU A 50 -0.10 -3.02 9.06
N HIS A 51 -1.05 -2.16 9.44
CA HIS A 51 -2.33 -1.99 8.76
C HIS A 51 -2.24 -1.08 7.53
N HIS A 52 -1.34 -1.41 6.63
CA HIS A 52 -1.32 -0.91 5.27
C HIS A 52 -2.33 -1.66 4.40
N ALA A 53 -2.89 -1.00 3.40
CA ALA A 53 -3.91 -1.55 2.51
C ALA A 53 -3.49 -2.89 1.90
N GLU A 54 -2.23 -2.99 1.47
CA GLU A 54 -1.68 -4.18 0.82
C GLU A 54 -1.69 -5.39 1.75
N LEU A 55 -1.18 -5.23 2.98
CA LEU A 55 -1.14 -6.34 3.94
C LEU A 55 -2.54 -6.77 4.37
N LEU A 56 -3.44 -5.81 4.57
CA LEU A 56 -4.83 -6.11 4.90
C LEU A 56 -5.55 -6.86 3.77
N ALA A 57 -5.32 -6.47 2.51
CA ALA A 57 -5.88 -7.16 1.36
C ALA A 57 -5.31 -8.57 1.19
N ILE A 58 -3.99 -8.74 1.40
CA ILE A 58 -3.33 -10.05 1.38
C ILE A 58 -3.87 -10.97 2.49
N ASP A 59 -3.98 -10.46 3.72
CA ASP A 59 -4.54 -11.23 4.84
C ASP A 59 -5.98 -11.68 4.56
N ALA A 60 -6.82 -10.77 4.08
CA ALA A 60 -8.20 -11.07 3.73
C ALA A 60 -8.29 -12.10 2.58
N ALA A 61 -7.44 -11.98 1.56
CA ALA A 61 -7.38 -12.94 0.46
C ALA A 61 -6.93 -14.34 0.91
N CYS A 62 -5.93 -14.41 1.78
CA CYS A 62 -5.51 -15.68 2.38
C CYS A 62 -6.65 -16.38 3.15
N LYS A 63 -7.41 -15.61 3.92
CA LYS A 63 -8.58 -16.11 4.66
C LYS A 63 -9.68 -16.58 3.70
N ALA A 64 -10.00 -15.79 2.68
CA ALA A 64 -11.03 -16.10 1.71
C ALA A 64 -10.72 -17.36 0.89
N LEU A 65 -9.46 -17.56 0.53
CA LEU A 65 -9.00 -18.70 -0.27
C LEU A 65 -8.55 -19.90 0.56
N GLY A 66 -8.50 -19.77 1.88
CA GLY A 66 -8.13 -20.85 2.78
C GLY A 66 -6.67 -21.28 2.72
N GLY A 67 -5.76 -20.36 2.31
CA GLY A 67 -4.35 -20.66 2.19
C GLY A 67 -3.48 -19.43 2.03
N TRP A 68 -2.20 -19.53 2.39
CA TRP A 68 -1.27 -18.41 2.37
C TRP A 68 -0.59 -18.19 1.01
N ARG A 69 -0.65 -19.16 0.10
CA ARG A 69 -0.04 -19.06 -1.24
C ARG A 69 -1.05 -18.51 -2.23
N LEU A 70 -0.80 -17.31 -2.73
CA LEU A 70 -1.68 -16.59 -3.64
C LEU A 70 -1.16 -16.64 -5.10
N TRP A 71 -0.74 -17.82 -5.57
CA TRP A 71 -0.05 -18.04 -6.87
C TRP A 71 -0.79 -17.49 -8.09
N GLU A 72 -2.11 -17.53 -8.08
CA GLU A 72 -2.95 -17.12 -9.19
C GLU A 72 -3.52 -15.72 -8.98
N CYS A 73 -3.13 -15.06 -7.89
CA CYS A 73 -3.67 -13.76 -7.52
C CYS A 73 -2.74 -12.62 -7.94
N GLU A 74 -3.34 -11.48 -8.14
CA GLU A 74 -2.72 -10.21 -8.49
C GLU A 74 -3.13 -9.15 -7.48
N LEU A 75 -2.20 -8.28 -7.13
CA LEU A 75 -2.45 -7.14 -6.26
C LEU A 75 -2.50 -5.86 -7.08
N PHE A 76 -3.53 -5.07 -6.87
CA PHE A 76 -3.65 -3.70 -7.37
C PHE A 76 -3.63 -2.75 -6.18
N VAL A 77 -2.74 -1.79 -6.17
CA VAL A 77 -2.57 -0.83 -5.07
C VAL A 77 -2.34 0.58 -5.60
N THR A 78 -2.92 1.57 -4.96
CA THR A 78 -2.87 2.95 -5.44
C THR A 78 -1.52 3.63 -5.26
N LEU A 79 -0.67 3.15 -4.34
CA LEU A 79 0.66 3.68 -4.03
C LEU A 79 1.71 2.56 -4.12
N GLU A 80 2.91 2.92 -4.58
CA GLU A 80 4.06 2.02 -4.62
C GLU A 80 4.31 1.36 -3.25
N PRO A 81 4.40 0.01 -3.18
CA PRO A 81 4.61 -0.71 -1.94
C PRO A 81 5.89 -0.32 -1.19
N CYS A 82 5.76 -0.14 0.13
CA CYS A 82 6.87 0.05 1.05
C CYS A 82 7.63 -1.27 1.31
N PRO A 83 8.77 -1.27 2.06
CA PRO A 83 9.53 -2.51 2.32
C PRO A 83 8.70 -3.62 2.97
N MET A 84 7.84 -3.29 3.92
CA MET A 84 6.98 -4.23 4.61
C MET A 84 5.98 -4.88 3.64
N CYS A 85 5.33 -4.09 2.79
CA CYS A 85 4.34 -4.56 1.84
C CYS A 85 4.97 -5.32 0.67
N ALA A 86 6.11 -4.86 0.17
CA ALA A 86 6.88 -5.58 -0.84
C ALA A 86 7.30 -6.97 -0.33
N GLY A 87 7.74 -7.08 0.92
CA GLY A 87 8.00 -8.35 1.58
C GLY A 87 6.75 -9.23 1.68
N GLY A 88 5.60 -8.64 2.01
CA GLY A 88 4.32 -9.34 2.05
C GLY A 88 3.91 -9.91 0.69
N ILE A 89 4.10 -9.15 -0.39
CA ILE A 89 3.86 -9.57 -1.77
C ILE A 89 4.72 -10.80 -2.14
N ILE A 90 6.01 -10.75 -1.81
CA ILE A 90 6.94 -11.86 -2.06
C ILE A 90 6.54 -13.09 -1.23
N ASN A 91 6.31 -12.91 0.07
CA ASN A 91 6.01 -14.01 0.98
C ASN A 91 4.69 -14.71 0.67
N SER A 92 3.66 -13.98 0.28
CA SER A 92 2.36 -14.53 -0.10
C SER A 92 2.34 -15.21 -1.47
N ARG A 93 3.44 -15.14 -2.23
CA ARG A 93 3.55 -15.74 -3.56
C ARG A 93 2.58 -15.16 -4.59
N LEU A 94 2.23 -13.89 -4.45
CA LEU A 94 1.45 -13.20 -5.48
C LEU A 94 2.15 -13.27 -6.84
N ARG A 95 1.39 -13.51 -7.90
CA ARG A 95 1.92 -13.63 -9.26
C ARG A 95 2.36 -12.28 -9.81
N ARG A 96 1.59 -11.22 -9.48
CA ARG A 96 1.75 -9.88 -10.06
C ARG A 96 1.34 -8.82 -9.04
N ALA A 97 2.02 -7.69 -9.07
CA ALA A 97 1.66 -6.48 -8.34
C ALA A 97 1.64 -5.28 -9.30
N VAL A 98 0.56 -4.53 -9.31
CA VAL A 98 0.36 -3.34 -10.13
C VAL A 98 0.13 -2.15 -9.21
N TYR A 99 0.91 -1.08 -9.35
CA TYR A 99 0.70 0.11 -8.53
C TYR A 99 0.44 1.37 -9.35
N GLY A 100 -0.22 2.34 -8.73
CA GLY A 100 -0.54 3.63 -9.33
C GLY A 100 0.61 4.61 -9.19
N ALA A 101 0.62 5.40 -8.12
CA ALA A 101 1.59 6.45 -7.87
C ALA A 101 2.92 5.91 -7.30
N ALA A 102 4.03 6.50 -7.72
CA ALA A 102 5.34 6.25 -7.12
C ALA A 102 5.44 6.87 -5.72
N ASP A 103 6.19 6.23 -4.83
CA ASP A 103 6.52 6.74 -3.50
C ASP A 103 8.03 6.97 -3.38
N THR A 104 8.45 8.22 -3.53
CA THR A 104 9.87 8.60 -3.48
C THR A 104 10.49 8.52 -2.08
N LYS A 105 9.69 8.34 -1.03
CA LYS A 105 10.14 8.28 0.36
C LYS A 105 10.30 6.86 0.90
N ALA A 106 9.44 5.94 0.47
CA ALA A 106 9.40 4.58 1.01
C ALA A 106 9.18 3.49 -0.04
N GLY A 107 9.05 3.85 -1.32
CA GLY A 107 8.76 2.89 -2.39
C GLY A 107 9.88 1.89 -2.65
N CYS A 108 9.54 0.63 -2.70
CA CYS A 108 10.46 -0.49 -2.89
C CYS A 108 10.29 -1.24 -4.21
N CYS A 109 9.69 -0.57 -5.20
CA CYS A 109 9.54 -1.08 -6.57
C CYS A 109 10.36 -0.24 -7.58
N GLY A 110 11.40 0.45 -7.12
CA GLY A 110 12.31 1.23 -7.93
C GLY A 110 12.53 2.69 -7.47
N SER A 111 11.69 3.25 -6.59
CA SER A 111 11.84 4.65 -6.17
C SER A 111 12.98 4.85 -5.17
N VAL A 112 12.97 4.19 -4.03
CA VAL A 112 14.06 4.20 -3.05
C VAL A 112 15.01 3.04 -3.31
N THR A 113 14.45 1.86 -3.46
CA THR A 113 15.15 0.62 -3.83
C THR A 113 14.19 -0.28 -4.61
N ASP A 114 14.72 -1.34 -5.21
CA ASP A 114 13.92 -2.38 -5.85
C ASP A 114 14.12 -3.71 -5.12
N LEU A 115 13.19 -4.05 -4.25
CA LEU A 115 13.22 -5.30 -3.50
C LEU A 115 13.02 -6.52 -4.40
N PHE A 116 12.29 -6.34 -5.50
CA PHE A 116 11.96 -7.40 -6.46
C PHE A 116 13.13 -7.76 -7.38
N ALA A 117 14.16 -6.91 -7.46
CA ALA A 117 15.40 -7.18 -8.17
C ALA A 117 16.37 -8.08 -7.37
N LEU A 118 16.12 -8.26 -6.07
CA LEU A 118 16.96 -9.08 -5.21
C LEU A 118 16.67 -10.58 -5.42
N PRO A 119 17.67 -11.47 -5.19
CA PRO A 119 17.56 -12.89 -5.50
C PRO A 119 16.77 -13.69 -4.46
N PHE A 120 15.57 -13.23 -4.12
CA PHE A 120 14.63 -14.01 -3.31
C PHE A 120 14.09 -15.21 -4.11
N ASN A 121 13.47 -16.15 -3.41
CA ASN A 121 12.95 -17.38 -4.01
C ASN A 121 11.61 -17.24 -4.74
N HIS A 122 11.07 -16.02 -4.82
CA HIS A 122 9.86 -15.71 -5.59
C HIS A 122 10.00 -14.32 -6.22
N HIS A 123 9.65 -14.23 -7.50
CA HIS A 123 9.76 -13.01 -8.29
C HIS A 123 8.40 -12.69 -8.93
N PRO A 124 7.53 -11.92 -8.28
CA PRO A 124 6.31 -11.44 -8.90
C PRO A 124 6.61 -10.46 -10.04
N VAL A 125 5.74 -10.40 -11.02
CA VAL A 125 5.77 -9.34 -12.04
C VAL A 125 5.30 -8.04 -11.39
N VAL A 126 6.06 -6.96 -11.54
CA VAL A 126 5.71 -5.64 -10.98
C VAL A 126 5.50 -4.64 -12.12
N GLU A 127 4.34 -4.00 -12.12
CA GLU A 127 3.95 -2.99 -13.09
C GLU A 127 3.56 -1.68 -12.39
N LYS A 128 3.85 -0.56 -13.03
CA LYS A 128 3.70 0.78 -12.45
C LYS A 128 2.85 1.71 -13.31
N GLY A 129 2.29 2.73 -12.67
CA GLY A 129 1.70 3.89 -13.35
C GLY A 129 0.25 3.71 -13.78
N LEU A 130 -0.41 2.61 -13.40
CA LEU A 130 -1.82 2.41 -13.73
C LEU A 130 -2.70 3.40 -12.95
N ARG A 131 -3.38 4.30 -13.64
CA ARG A 131 -4.20 5.39 -13.07
C ARG A 131 -3.42 6.27 -12.08
N GLU A 132 -2.14 6.47 -12.36
CA GLU A 132 -1.21 7.21 -11.50
C GLU A 132 -1.70 8.61 -11.14
N ALA A 133 -2.22 9.36 -12.12
CA ALA A 133 -2.70 10.73 -11.90
C ALA A 133 -3.83 10.80 -10.85
N GLU A 134 -4.75 9.85 -10.87
CA GLU A 134 -5.85 9.78 -9.92
C GLU A 134 -5.35 9.43 -8.51
N ALA A 135 -4.43 8.49 -8.40
CA ALA A 135 -3.78 8.15 -7.14
C ALA A 135 -3.01 9.33 -6.55
N GLN A 136 -2.25 10.04 -7.38
CA GLN A 136 -1.53 11.26 -6.98
C GLN A 136 -2.46 12.37 -6.50
N GLN A 137 -3.59 12.58 -7.17
CA GLN A 137 -4.58 13.59 -6.78
C GLN A 137 -5.14 13.31 -5.38
N LEU A 138 -5.49 12.07 -5.06
CA LEU A 138 -5.96 11.67 -3.73
C LEU A 138 -4.91 11.96 -2.65
N LEU A 139 -3.65 11.59 -2.91
CA LEU A 139 -2.54 11.82 -1.98
C LEU A 139 -2.29 13.32 -1.78
N GLN A 140 -2.24 14.10 -2.84
CA GLN A 140 -2.02 15.54 -2.77
C GLN A 140 -3.13 16.26 -2.00
N ALA A 141 -4.39 15.95 -2.28
CA ALA A 141 -5.52 16.52 -1.56
C ALA A 141 -5.48 16.20 -0.07
N PHE A 142 -5.13 14.96 0.29
CA PHE A 142 -4.98 14.55 1.67
C PHE A 142 -3.86 15.32 2.39
N PHE A 143 -2.67 15.44 1.81
CA PHE A 143 -1.55 16.14 2.45
C PHE A 143 -1.76 17.66 2.53
N VAL A 144 -2.44 18.27 1.56
CA VAL A 144 -2.88 19.67 1.66
C VAL A 144 -3.82 19.85 2.87
N SER A 145 -4.86 19.04 2.96
CA SER A 145 -5.80 19.07 4.09
C SER A 145 -5.12 18.82 5.43
N LEU A 146 -4.17 17.89 5.49
CA LEU A 146 -3.42 17.58 6.70
C LEU A 146 -2.55 18.75 7.16
N ARG A 147 -1.89 19.46 6.25
CA ARG A 147 -1.09 20.67 6.55
C ARG A 147 -1.96 21.79 7.09
N GLU A 148 -3.13 22.00 6.51
CA GLU A 148 -4.10 23.00 6.98
C GLU A 148 -4.56 22.70 8.41
N LYS A 149 -4.91 21.44 8.70
CA LYS A 149 -5.31 21.00 10.04
C LYS A 149 -4.19 21.10 11.08
N ARG A 150 -2.93 20.99 10.64
CA ARG A 150 -1.73 21.07 11.51
C ARG A 150 -1.14 22.48 11.60
N ALA A 151 -1.67 23.45 10.88
CA ALA A 151 -1.21 24.83 10.93
C ALA A 151 -1.26 25.36 12.36
N GLY A 152 -0.12 25.88 12.87
CA GLY A 152 0.01 26.38 14.25
C GLY A 152 0.24 25.33 15.34
N ARG A 153 0.30 24.03 15.01
CA ARG A 153 0.65 22.98 16.00
C ARG A 153 2.15 22.70 15.98
N PRO A 154 2.81 22.56 17.15
CA PRO A 154 4.22 22.18 17.20
C PRO A 154 4.42 20.81 16.55
N ARG A 155 5.46 20.69 15.74
CA ARG A 155 5.87 19.41 15.15
C ARG A 155 6.35 18.49 16.27
N TRP A 156 5.77 17.29 16.38
CA TRP A 156 6.33 16.26 17.26
C TRP A 156 7.80 16.02 16.87
N LYS A 157 8.68 16.06 17.85
CA LYS A 157 10.08 15.68 17.70
C LYS A 157 10.33 14.46 18.59
N PRO A 158 11.01 13.43 18.11
CA PRO A 158 11.39 12.32 18.97
C PRO A 158 12.25 12.84 20.13
N PRO A 159 12.11 12.28 21.34
CA PRO A 159 12.98 12.62 22.44
C PRO A 159 14.44 12.39 22.03
N VAL A 160 15.29 13.36 22.31
CA VAL A 160 16.74 13.20 22.12
C VAL A 160 17.18 12.07 23.05
N PRO A 161 17.86 11.03 22.55
CA PRO A 161 18.37 9.99 23.43
C PRO A 161 19.28 10.64 24.47
N GLU A 162 18.96 10.44 25.74
CA GLU A 162 19.84 10.83 26.83
C GLU A 162 21.19 10.14 26.60
N ASN A 163 22.22 10.96 26.43
CA ASN A 163 23.59 10.47 26.37
C ASN A 163 23.90 9.84 27.73
N ARG A 164 23.65 8.53 27.86
CA ARG A 164 24.11 7.81 29.05
C ARG A 164 25.62 7.85 29.01
N GLY A 165 26.17 8.88 29.68
CA GLY A 165 27.60 9.05 29.87
C GLY A 165 28.22 7.74 30.35
N LYS A 166 29.39 7.46 29.82
CA LYS A 166 30.26 6.36 30.19
C LYS A 166 30.61 6.41 31.68
#